data_5349500e98659bc29f25f92089ff0abf
#
_entry.id   5349500e98659bc29f25f92089ff0abf
#
_cell.length_a   1.000
_cell.length_b   1.000
_cell.length_c   1.000
_cell.angle_alpha   90.00
_cell.angle_beta   90.00
_cell.angle_gamma   90.00
#
_symmetry.space_group_name_H-M   'P 1'
#
loop_
_entity.id
_entity.type
_entity.pdbx_description
1 polymer ?
#
loop_
_entity_poly.entity_id
_entity_poly.type
_entity_poly.pdbx_seq_one_letter_code
_entity_poly.pdbx_strand_id
1 'polypeptide(L)'
;LAVELLGSMLGGYNISTLVGLLEDKDLSEAAADELSKTLLMFDAFYDVSDLASKGNEQAQRVLQSWADAEWFTSRPEIDERLTVTVLKVPGETNTDDLSPAQDAWSRPDIPLHAKAMYKNSREGITDVEKQIAELKELGFPIALVGDVMGTGSSRKSATNSVLWHIGDEIPYIPNKKAGGVCIGGKIAPIFFNTMEDAGALPFECDVDQLNTGDIIDINVYEGTVKSHEDQRLLSNFELKTNVLLDEVRAGGRIPLIIGRGLTQKARETLSLGPSDIFKSPVGSSDAPNGFTLAQKMVGRACGVEGVLPGSYCEPKMTTVGSQDTTGPMTRDELKDLACLGFSADLVMQSFCHTAAYPKPVDIETQHSLPDFIHTRGGISLRPGDGIIHSWLNRMLLPDTVGTGGDSHTRFPIGISFPAGSGLVAFAAATGVMPLDMPESVLVRFKGEMQPGITLRDLVNAIPYAAIKSGDLTIEKKGKKNIFSGRILEIEGLPNLKVEQAFEISDASAERSAGGCTIRLNKEPIIEYFHSNITMLR
;
A
#
# COMPACT_ATOMS: atom_id res chain seq x y z
N LEU A 1 22.75 25.69 -7.45
CA LEU A 1 21.40 25.68 -8.03
C LEU A 1 21.17 24.49 -8.97
N ALA A 2 21.97 24.28 -10.05
CA ALA A 2 21.72 23.16 -10.98
C ALA A 2 21.86 21.79 -10.29
N VAL A 3 22.86 21.62 -9.42
CA VAL A 3 23.06 20.38 -8.65
C VAL A 3 21.93 20.19 -7.64
N GLU A 4 21.48 21.23 -6.97
CA GLU A 4 20.33 21.20 -6.04
C GLU A 4 19.03 20.82 -6.77
N LEU A 5 18.80 21.36 -7.97
CA LEU A 5 17.66 20.98 -8.80
C LEU A 5 17.75 19.52 -9.26
N LEU A 6 18.97 19.04 -9.57
CA LEU A 6 19.17 17.61 -9.84
C LEU A 6 18.82 16.77 -8.61
N GLY A 7 19.23 17.18 -7.41
CA GLY A 7 18.91 16.46 -6.16
C GLY A 7 17.40 16.36 -5.89
N SER A 8 16.61 17.32 -6.36
CA SER A 8 15.15 17.32 -6.20
C SER A 8 14.38 16.46 -7.21
N MET A 9 15.02 15.93 -8.26
CA MET A 9 14.36 15.14 -9.30
C MET A 9 13.96 13.76 -8.76
N LEU A 10 12.80 13.29 -9.18
CA LEU A 10 12.35 11.90 -8.99
C LEU A 10 12.71 11.03 -10.20
N GLY A 11 12.68 9.71 -10.00
CA GLY A 11 12.84 8.73 -11.08
C GLY A 11 14.26 8.30 -11.38
N GLY A 12 15.23 8.67 -10.54
CA GLY A 12 16.61 8.19 -10.60
C GLY A 12 17.45 8.66 -11.80
N TYR A 13 16.89 9.44 -12.72
CA TYR A 13 17.62 9.96 -13.91
C TYR A 13 18.78 10.90 -13.57
N ASN A 14 18.74 11.49 -12.39
CA ASN A 14 19.73 12.40 -11.84
C ASN A 14 20.89 11.68 -11.13
N ILE A 15 20.69 10.44 -10.68
CA ILE A 15 21.60 9.77 -9.74
C ILE A 15 22.98 9.54 -10.36
N SER A 16 23.07 8.99 -11.56
CA SER A 16 24.36 8.76 -12.23
C SER A 16 25.12 10.06 -12.48
N THR A 17 24.42 11.16 -12.75
CA THR A 17 25.03 12.49 -12.90
C THR A 17 25.58 12.97 -11.57
N LEU A 18 24.82 12.89 -10.48
CA LEU A 18 25.27 13.28 -9.14
C LEU A 18 26.46 12.45 -8.68
N VAL A 19 26.44 11.13 -8.92
CA VAL A 19 27.59 10.24 -8.59
C VAL A 19 28.84 10.65 -9.40
N GLY A 20 28.68 10.92 -10.70
CA GLY A 20 29.80 11.37 -11.54
C GLY A 20 30.38 12.72 -11.08
N LEU A 21 29.54 13.63 -10.55
CA LEU A 21 29.99 14.90 -10.01
C LEU A 21 30.79 14.79 -8.71
N LEU A 22 30.80 13.65 -8.01
CA LEU A 22 31.66 13.42 -6.84
C LEU A 22 33.16 13.46 -7.19
N GLU A 23 33.52 13.33 -8.45
CA GLU A 23 34.90 13.45 -8.94
C GLU A 23 35.23 14.85 -9.50
N ASP A 24 34.23 15.75 -9.59
CA ASP A 24 34.40 17.10 -10.09
C ASP A 24 34.98 18.02 -8.99
N LYS A 25 35.98 18.85 -9.36
CA LYS A 25 36.70 19.68 -8.41
C LYS A 25 35.86 20.81 -7.78
N ASP A 26 34.87 21.30 -8.52
CA ASP A 26 34.09 22.49 -8.13
C ASP A 26 32.68 22.11 -7.64
N LEU A 27 32.17 20.94 -8.04
CA LEU A 27 30.78 20.53 -7.79
C LEU A 27 30.63 19.33 -6.86
N SER A 28 31.73 18.66 -6.48
CA SER A 28 31.70 17.42 -5.68
C SER A 28 31.05 17.60 -4.31
N GLU A 29 31.28 18.74 -3.66
CA GLU A 29 30.66 19.04 -2.36
C GLU A 29 29.14 19.19 -2.49
N ALA A 30 28.67 19.97 -3.46
CA ALA A 30 27.25 20.14 -3.71
C ALA A 30 26.56 18.83 -4.15
N ALA A 31 27.26 17.99 -4.94
CA ALA A 31 26.75 16.68 -5.32
C ALA A 31 26.65 15.72 -4.11
N ALA A 32 27.62 15.77 -3.21
CA ALA A 32 27.58 14.98 -1.97
C ALA A 32 26.43 15.44 -1.05
N ASP A 33 26.17 16.74 -0.94
CA ASP A 33 25.04 17.29 -0.17
C ASP A 33 23.70 16.76 -0.69
N GLU A 34 23.53 16.69 -2.01
CA GLU A 34 22.29 16.19 -2.60
C GLU A 34 22.17 14.65 -2.52
N LEU A 35 23.26 13.92 -2.74
CA LEU A 35 23.25 12.45 -2.59
C LEU A 35 22.99 12.03 -1.14
N SER A 36 23.47 12.78 -0.15
CA SER A 36 23.21 12.52 1.28
C SER A 36 21.71 12.56 1.62
N LYS A 37 20.93 13.35 0.91
CA LYS A 37 19.47 13.50 1.09
C LYS A 37 18.65 12.55 0.21
N THR A 38 19.25 12.01 -0.84
CA THR A 38 18.56 11.20 -1.85
C THR A 38 18.50 9.75 -1.43
N LEU A 39 17.32 9.16 -1.50
CA LEU A 39 17.12 7.73 -1.31
C LEU A 39 17.45 7.00 -2.63
N LEU A 40 18.47 6.17 -2.62
CA LEU A 40 18.92 5.41 -3.78
C LEU A 40 18.29 4.02 -3.81
N MET A 41 17.87 3.59 -5.00
CA MET A 41 17.54 2.19 -5.27
C MET A 41 18.80 1.45 -5.74
N PHE A 42 19.21 0.47 -4.96
CA PHE A 42 20.15 -0.63 -5.23
C PHE A 42 21.53 -0.30 -5.85
N ASP A 43 21.62 -0.11 -7.18
CA ASP A 43 22.92 -0.17 -7.88
C ASP A 43 23.79 1.07 -7.64
N ALA A 44 23.19 2.24 -7.53
CA ALA A 44 23.91 3.49 -7.29
C ALA A 44 24.61 3.54 -5.92
N PHE A 45 24.16 2.73 -4.93
CA PHE A 45 24.88 2.54 -3.69
C PHE A 45 26.29 2.00 -3.93
N TYR A 46 26.42 1.01 -4.81
CA TYR A 46 27.71 0.38 -5.10
C TYR A 46 28.67 1.32 -5.81
N ASP A 47 28.18 2.20 -6.66
CA ASP A 47 29.00 3.21 -7.33
C ASP A 47 29.61 4.19 -6.31
N VAL A 48 28.81 4.67 -5.36
CA VAL A 48 29.30 5.55 -4.28
C VAL A 48 30.28 4.79 -3.36
N SER A 49 29.96 3.56 -2.98
CA SER A 49 30.80 2.72 -2.14
C SER A 49 32.15 2.40 -2.83
N ASP A 50 32.15 2.17 -4.14
CA ASP A 50 33.37 1.94 -4.93
C ASP A 50 34.25 3.20 -4.97
N LEU A 51 33.67 4.38 -5.23
CA LEU A 51 34.38 5.66 -5.16
C LEU A 51 34.96 5.92 -3.77
N ALA A 52 34.19 5.66 -2.71
CA ALA A 52 34.66 5.80 -1.33
C ALA A 52 35.85 4.89 -1.03
N SER A 53 35.81 3.62 -1.49
CA SER A 53 36.90 2.66 -1.35
C SER A 53 38.18 3.06 -2.08
N LYS A 54 38.06 3.82 -3.16
CA LYS A 54 39.17 4.39 -3.94
C LYS A 54 39.71 5.69 -3.34
N GLY A 55 39.19 6.14 -2.21
CA GLY A 55 39.67 7.31 -1.47
C GLY A 55 39.01 8.63 -1.86
N ASN A 56 37.87 8.62 -2.56
CA ASN A 56 37.11 9.83 -2.81
C ASN A 56 36.47 10.33 -1.50
N GLU A 57 36.92 11.48 -1.00
CA GLU A 57 36.49 12.04 0.29
C GLU A 57 35.00 12.37 0.32
N GLN A 58 34.42 12.87 -0.79
CA GLN A 58 33.02 13.21 -0.85
C GLN A 58 32.12 11.98 -0.89
N ALA A 59 32.55 10.93 -1.58
CA ALA A 59 31.85 9.63 -1.54
C ALA A 59 31.90 8.99 -0.14
N GLN A 60 33.02 9.11 0.58
CA GLN A 60 33.11 8.67 1.98
C GLN A 60 32.15 9.45 2.88
N ARG A 61 32.04 10.76 2.69
CA ARG A 61 31.10 11.62 3.41
C ARG A 61 29.64 11.21 3.15
N VAL A 62 29.28 10.95 1.89
CA VAL A 62 27.95 10.45 1.52
C VAL A 62 27.66 9.10 2.19
N LEU A 63 28.61 8.16 2.13
CA LEU A 63 28.46 6.85 2.73
C LEU A 63 28.28 6.94 4.26
N GLN A 64 29.03 7.83 4.92
CA GLN A 64 28.86 8.09 6.36
C GLN A 64 27.51 8.71 6.68
N SER A 65 27.07 9.70 5.91
CA SER A 65 25.75 10.33 6.06
C SER A 65 24.60 9.32 5.96
N TRP A 66 24.70 8.37 5.02
CA TRP A 66 23.71 7.29 4.91
C TRP A 66 23.77 6.34 6.12
N ALA A 67 24.97 6.02 6.62
CA ALA A 67 25.13 5.18 7.81
C ALA A 67 24.55 5.83 9.07
N ASP A 68 24.62 7.14 9.16
CA ASP A 68 24.07 7.96 10.25
C ASP A 68 22.59 8.32 10.05
N ALA A 69 21.98 7.85 8.97
CA ALA A 69 20.59 8.10 8.60
C ALA A 69 20.23 9.60 8.53
N GLU A 70 21.14 10.45 8.06
CA GLU A 70 20.89 11.91 7.96
C GLU A 70 19.72 12.25 7.04
N TRP A 71 19.46 11.43 6.01
CA TRP A 71 18.28 11.54 5.14
C TRP A 71 16.96 11.53 5.93
N PHE A 72 16.95 10.94 7.13
CA PHE A 72 15.80 10.83 8.03
C PHE A 72 15.90 11.81 9.21
N THR A 73 17.04 11.86 9.89
CA THR A 73 17.24 12.67 11.11
C THR A 73 17.26 14.17 10.83
N SER A 74 17.62 14.58 9.61
CA SER A 74 17.54 15.99 9.17
C SER A 74 16.11 16.49 8.96
N ARG A 75 15.14 15.58 8.84
CA ARG A 75 13.71 15.95 8.76
C ARG A 75 13.18 16.26 10.16
N PRO A 76 12.32 17.27 10.31
CA PRO A 76 11.73 17.58 11.61
C PRO A 76 10.96 16.39 12.16
N GLU A 77 10.95 16.26 13.47
CA GLU A 77 10.01 15.38 14.15
C GLU A 77 8.59 15.91 13.97
N ILE A 78 7.62 15.02 14.12
CA ILE A 78 6.21 15.44 14.08
C ILE A 78 5.94 16.26 15.34
N ASP A 79 5.30 17.41 15.17
CA ASP A 79 4.93 18.27 16.27
C ASP A 79 4.05 17.52 17.29
N GLU A 80 4.29 17.74 18.57
CA GLU A 80 3.48 17.16 19.64
C GLU A 80 2.00 17.55 19.50
N ARG A 81 1.73 18.72 18.95
CA ARG A 81 0.40 19.24 18.71
C ARG A 81 0.19 19.62 17.25
N LEU A 82 -0.67 18.87 16.58
CA LEU A 82 -1.13 19.20 15.22
C LEU A 82 -2.50 19.87 15.33
N THR A 83 -2.59 21.14 14.94
CA THR A 83 -3.88 21.86 14.90
C THR A 83 -4.44 21.78 13.48
N VAL A 84 -5.68 21.29 13.36
CA VAL A 84 -6.33 21.08 12.06
C VAL A 84 -7.80 21.51 12.09
N THR A 85 -8.33 21.85 10.91
CA THR A 85 -9.75 22.11 10.69
C THR A 85 -10.44 20.85 10.20
N VAL A 86 -11.57 20.50 10.80
CA VAL A 86 -12.32 19.27 10.47
C VAL A 86 -13.18 19.46 9.23
N LEU A 87 -13.05 18.54 8.26
CA LEU A 87 -14.05 18.28 7.23
C LEU A 87 -14.68 16.92 7.49
N LYS A 88 -15.86 16.89 8.11
CA LYS A 88 -16.54 15.65 8.47
C LYS A 88 -17.54 15.21 7.41
N VAL A 89 -17.45 13.94 7.05
CA VAL A 89 -18.38 13.27 6.13
C VAL A 89 -19.12 12.17 6.90
N PRO A 90 -20.41 12.35 7.20
CA PRO A 90 -21.20 11.36 7.93
C PRO A 90 -21.37 10.04 7.17
N GLY A 91 -21.50 8.96 7.92
CA GLY A 91 -21.76 7.62 7.40
C GLY A 91 -20.56 6.95 6.77
N GLU A 92 -20.80 6.07 5.79
CA GLU A 92 -19.73 5.33 5.11
C GLU A 92 -19.26 6.12 3.88
N THR A 93 -17.98 6.43 3.82
CA THR A 93 -17.28 6.93 2.64
C THR A 93 -16.58 5.79 1.95
N ASN A 94 -17.04 5.40 0.78
CA ASN A 94 -16.34 4.40 -0.03
C ASN A 94 -15.36 5.06 -1.01
N THR A 95 -14.50 4.26 -1.60
CA THR A 95 -13.50 4.78 -2.54
C THR A 95 -14.10 5.30 -3.85
N ASP A 96 -15.34 4.94 -4.20
CA ASP A 96 -16.03 5.50 -5.35
C ASP A 96 -16.63 6.90 -5.05
N ASP A 97 -16.86 7.25 -3.78
CA ASP A 97 -17.16 8.63 -3.38
C ASP A 97 -15.92 9.54 -3.59
N LEU A 98 -14.72 8.99 -3.36
CA LEU A 98 -13.46 9.73 -3.43
C LEU A 98 -12.82 9.67 -4.83
N SER A 99 -13.09 8.63 -5.59
CA SER A 99 -12.52 8.36 -6.92
C SER A 99 -13.51 7.55 -7.76
N PRO A 100 -14.55 8.21 -8.31
CA PRO A 100 -15.62 7.54 -9.02
C PRO A 100 -15.12 6.71 -10.21
N ALA A 101 -15.64 5.48 -10.34
CA ALA A 101 -15.29 4.59 -11.44
C ALA A 101 -15.58 5.20 -12.83
N GLN A 102 -16.61 6.02 -12.93
CA GLN A 102 -16.97 6.73 -14.17
C GLN A 102 -15.90 7.73 -14.64
N ASP A 103 -15.09 8.24 -13.71
CA ASP A 103 -14.01 9.19 -13.95
C ASP A 103 -12.62 8.51 -13.91
N ALA A 104 -12.54 7.17 -13.94
CA ALA A 104 -11.30 6.41 -13.85
C ALA A 104 -10.25 6.81 -14.89
N TRP A 105 -10.68 7.30 -16.06
CA TRP A 105 -9.83 7.79 -17.12
C TRP A 105 -8.94 8.98 -16.72
N SER A 106 -9.36 9.78 -15.73
CA SER A 106 -8.61 10.94 -15.25
C SER A 106 -7.65 10.62 -14.09
N ARG A 107 -7.63 9.39 -13.57
CA ARG A 107 -6.80 8.99 -12.41
C ARG A 107 -5.31 9.29 -12.53
N PRO A 108 -4.67 9.21 -13.72
CA PRO A 108 -3.27 9.59 -13.87
C PRO A 108 -3.02 11.09 -13.68
N ASP A 109 -4.03 11.93 -13.93
CA ASP A 109 -3.99 13.38 -13.68
C ASP A 109 -4.65 13.67 -12.33
N ILE A 110 -3.86 13.66 -11.26
CA ILE A 110 -4.35 13.82 -9.88
C ILE A 110 -5.15 15.11 -9.70
N PRO A 111 -4.68 16.30 -10.13
CA PRO A 111 -5.44 17.55 -10.02
C PRO A 111 -6.81 17.49 -10.69
N LEU A 112 -6.87 16.90 -11.87
CA LEU A 112 -8.11 16.75 -12.61
C LEU A 112 -9.06 15.75 -11.93
N HIS A 113 -8.50 14.59 -11.52
CA HIS A 113 -9.28 13.52 -10.91
C HIS A 113 -9.86 13.92 -9.54
N ALA A 114 -9.12 14.69 -8.76
CA ALA A 114 -9.54 15.16 -7.44
C ALA A 114 -10.82 16.01 -7.49
N LYS A 115 -11.12 16.66 -8.62
CA LYS A 115 -12.41 17.38 -8.84
C LYS A 115 -13.63 16.46 -8.87
N ALA A 116 -13.42 15.17 -9.08
CA ALA A 116 -14.50 14.18 -9.05
C ALA A 116 -14.83 13.68 -7.63
N MET A 117 -14.02 14.04 -6.63
CA MET A 117 -14.24 13.66 -5.24
C MET A 117 -15.58 14.21 -4.75
N TYR A 118 -16.43 13.31 -4.23
CA TYR A 118 -17.80 13.63 -3.80
C TYR A 118 -18.68 14.32 -4.88
N LYS A 119 -18.43 14.03 -6.14
CA LYS A 119 -19.23 14.53 -7.28
C LYS A 119 -20.74 14.25 -7.13
N ASN A 120 -21.07 13.10 -6.54
CA ASN A 120 -22.45 12.79 -6.16
C ASN A 120 -22.71 13.41 -4.79
N SER A 121 -23.73 14.28 -4.71
CA SER A 121 -24.12 14.90 -3.44
C SER A 121 -24.51 13.85 -2.40
N ARG A 122 -24.11 14.08 -1.16
CA ARG A 122 -24.43 13.23 -0.02
C ARG A 122 -24.61 14.08 1.23
N GLU A 123 -25.11 13.49 2.30
CA GLU A 123 -25.27 14.19 3.57
C GLU A 123 -23.94 14.80 4.02
N GLY A 124 -23.95 16.07 4.40
CA GLY A 124 -22.79 16.84 4.82
C GLY A 124 -21.92 17.40 3.70
N ILE A 125 -22.09 16.96 2.44
CA ILE A 125 -21.30 17.43 1.29
C ILE A 125 -22.25 17.80 0.15
N THR A 126 -22.26 19.09 -0.21
CA THR A 126 -23.00 19.60 -1.38
C THR A 126 -22.10 20.10 -2.49
N ASP A 127 -21.01 20.76 -2.14
CA ASP A 127 -19.95 21.26 -3.02
C ASP A 127 -18.64 21.19 -2.24
N VAL A 128 -17.90 20.11 -2.46
CA VAL A 128 -16.68 19.83 -1.67
C VAL A 128 -15.58 20.87 -1.94
N GLU A 129 -15.43 21.34 -3.18
CA GLU A 129 -14.38 22.34 -3.51
C GLU A 129 -14.66 23.66 -2.78
N LYS A 130 -15.92 24.10 -2.78
CA LYS A 130 -16.33 25.31 -2.06
C LYS A 130 -16.17 25.15 -0.55
N GLN A 131 -16.63 24.03 0.02
CA GLN A 131 -16.47 23.75 1.46
C GLN A 131 -15.01 23.71 1.88
N ILE A 132 -14.13 23.09 1.09
CA ILE A 132 -12.69 23.05 1.35
C ILE A 132 -12.08 24.46 1.28
N ALA A 133 -12.51 25.29 0.30
CA ALA A 133 -12.04 26.67 0.20
C ALA A 133 -12.42 27.49 1.43
N GLU A 134 -13.69 27.38 1.88
CA GLU A 134 -14.18 28.06 3.09
C GLU A 134 -13.43 27.59 4.36
N LEU A 135 -13.17 26.27 4.49
CA LEU A 135 -12.42 25.74 5.63
C LEU A 135 -10.95 26.20 5.65
N LYS A 136 -10.33 26.37 4.49
CA LYS A 136 -8.95 26.89 4.39
C LYS A 136 -8.83 28.34 4.86
N GLU A 137 -9.92 29.14 4.77
CA GLU A 137 -9.94 30.51 5.30
C GLU A 137 -9.78 30.59 6.83
N LEU A 138 -10.04 29.46 7.54
CA LEU A 138 -9.79 29.35 8.98
C LEU A 138 -8.30 29.29 9.35
N GLY A 139 -7.40 29.13 8.38
CA GLY A 139 -5.96 29.26 8.54
C GLY A 139 -5.23 28.03 9.07
N PHE A 140 -5.91 26.88 9.19
CA PHE A 140 -5.30 25.61 9.61
C PHE A 140 -5.43 24.55 8.50
N PRO A 141 -4.50 23.56 8.43
CA PRO A 141 -4.64 22.40 7.56
C PRO A 141 -5.96 21.67 7.78
N ILE A 142 -6.50 21.06 6.72
CA ILE A 142 -7.77 20.32 6.82
C ILE A 142 -7.48 18.86 7.17
N ALA A 143 -8.22 18.31 8.13
CA ALA A 143 -8.32 16.88 8.37
C ALA A 143 -9.62 16.33 7.77
N LEU A 144 -9.53 15.26 6.97
CA LEU A 144 -10.71 14.52 6.52
C LEU A 144 -11.17 13.58 7.64
N VAL A 145 -12.42 13.72 8.05
CA VAL A 145 -13.00 12.94 9.15
C VAL A 145 -14.25 12.19 8.68
N GLY A 146 -14.43 10.94 9.08
CA GLY A 146 -15.63 10.18 8.73
C GLY A 146 -15.89 8.99 9.65
N ASP A 147 -17.14 8.52 9.68
CA ASP A 147 -17.53 7.41 10.55
C ASP A 147 -16.90 6.09 10.09
N VAL A 148 -16.98 5.79 8.78
CA VAL A 148 -16.33 4.65 8.14
C VAL A 148 -15.69 5.11 6.83
N MET A 149 -14.37 4.98 6.72
CA MET A 149 -13.60 5.55 5.61
C MET A 149 -12.97 4.50 4.71
N GLY A 150 -13.00 4.76 3.38
CA GLY A 150 -12.16 4.07 2.41
C GLY A 150 -12.55 2.63 2.09
N THR A 151 -13.80 2.24 2.28
CA THR A 151 -14.33 0.95 1.79
C THR A 151 -14.35 0.94 0.26
N GLY A 152 -14.28 -0.25 -0.37
CA GLY A 152 -14.26 -0.37 -1.84
C GLY A 152 -12.87 -0.63 -2.41
N SER A 153 -12.66 -0.46 -3.71
CA SER A 153 -11.48 -0.96 -4.43
C SER A 153 -10.53 0.10 -5.02
N SER A 154 -10.98 1.32 -5.30
CA SER A 154 -10.19 2.37 -6.00
C SER A 154 -9.26 3.17 -5.07
N ARG A 155 -8.50 2.52 -4.22
CA ARG A 155 -7.85 3.10 -3.02
C ARG A 155 -6.75 4.10 -3.31
N LYS A 156 -5.82 3.81 -4.23
CA LYS A 156 -4.72 4.75 -4.53
C LYS A 156 -5.23 6.07 -5.12
N SER A 157 -6.12 5.99 -6.10
CA SER A 157 -6.71 7.19 -6.69
C SER A 157 -7.59 7.95 -5.68
N ALA A 158 -8.30 7.23 -4.80
CA ALA A 158 -9.04 7.83 -3.70
C ALA A 158 -8.12 8.58 -2.73
N THR A 159 -7.00 7.97 -2.33
CA THR A 159 -5.98 8.62 -1.52
C THR A 159 -5.43 9.85 -2.22
N ASN A 160 -5.04 9.76 -3.49
CA ASN A 160 -4.53 10.89 -4.25
C ASN A 160 -5.55 12.05 -4.31
N SER A 161 -6.84 11.76 -4.50
CA SER A 161 -7.90 12.77 -4.48
C SER A 161 -8.01 13.46 -3.12
N VAL A 162 -7.99 12.69 -2.03
CA VAL A 162 -8.02 13.24 -0.68
C VAL A 162 -6.79 14.12 -0.42
N LEU A 163 -5.58 13.60 -0.69
CA LEU A 163 -4.34 14.33 -0.43
C LEU A 163 -4.21 15.58 -1.31
N TRP A 164 -4.79 15.60 -2.51
CA TRP A 164 -4.84 16.83 -3.31
C TRP A 164 -5.52 17.98 -2.57
N HIS A 165 -6.50 17.69 -1.75
CA HIS A 165 -7.24 18.69 -1.00
C HIS A 165 -6.66 19.00 0.38
N ILE A 166 -6.13 17.98 1.10
CA ILE A 166 -5.71 18.11 2.49
C ILE A 166 -4.19 17.97 2.71
N GLY A 167 -3.45 17.48 1.71
CA GLY A 167 -2.01 17.26 1.83
C GLY A 167 -1.18 18.49 1.49
N ASP A 168 0.11 18.39 1.80
CA ASP A 168 1.13 19.41 1.58
C ASP A 168 1.69 19.34 0.16
N GLU A 169 2.18 20.47 -0.33
CA GLU A 169 2.86 20.55 -1.61
C GLU A 169 4.24 19.88 -1.54
N ILE A 170 4.57 19.10 -2.56
CA ILE A 170 5.91 18.53 -2.70
C ILE A 170 6.73 19.50 -3.56
N PRO A 171 7.89 19.97 -3.08
CA PRO A 171 8.72 20.91 -3.83
C PRO A 171 9.01 20.42 -5.26
N TYR A 172 8.79 21.27 -6.24
CA TYR A 172 8.97 21.02 -7.68
C TYR A 172 8.06 19.94 -8.30
N ILE A 173 7.06 19.43 -7.57
CA ILE A 173 6.09 18.44 -8.06
C ILE A 173 4.67 19.01 -7.98
N PRO A 174 4.20 19.74 -8.99
CA PRO A 174 2.96 20.50 -8.91
C PRO A 174 1.67 19.67 -9.04
N ASN A 175 1.79 18.41 -9.42
CA ASN A 175 0.64 17.53 -9.73
C ASN A 175 0.42 16.44 -8.69
N LYS A 176 1.13 16.45 -7.56
CA LYS A 176 1.01 15.47 -6.47
C LYS A 176 1.20 16.17 -5.12
N LYS A 177 0.49 15.70 -4.12
CA LYS A 177 0.65 16.13 -2.72
C LYS A 177 0.85 14.94 -1.82
N ALA A 178 1.41 15.15 -0.64
CA ALA A 178 1.70 14.13 0.36
C ALA A 178 1.33 14.62 1.76
N GLY A 179 1.32 13.74 2.75
CA GLY A 179 1.02 14.12 4.12
C GLY A 179 -0.49 14.29 4.38
N GLY A 180 -0.84 15.15 5.33
CA GLY A 180 -2.22 15.40 5.75
C GLY A 180 -2.75 14.40 6.77
N VAL A 181 -3.92 14.70 7.35
CA VAL A 181 -4.54 13.94 8.44
C VAL A 181 -5.87 13.34 8.01
N CYS A 182 -6.07 12.04 8.25
CA CYS A 182 -7.31 11.32 8.01
C CYS A 182 -7.77 10.60 9.28
N ILE A 183 -8.95 10.97 9.79
CA ILE A 183 -9.51 10.43 11.03
C ILE A 183 -10.76 9.63 10.72
N GLY A 184 -10.83 8.39 11.18
CA GLY A 184 -12.01 7.55 11.01
C GLY A 184 -12.53 6.98 12.31
N GLY A 185 -13.85 6.85 12.45
CA GLY A 185 -14.39 5.92 13.43
C GLY A 185 -13.92 4.50 13.12
N LYS A 186 -13.87 4.18 11.81
CA LYS A 186 -13.17 3.03 11.23
C LYS A 186 -12.57 3.40 9.88
N ILE A 187 -11.38 2.88 9.59
CA ILE A 187 -10.71 3.06 8.29
C ILE A 187 -10.47 1.69 7.68
N ALA A 188 -10.92 1.50 6.44
CA ALA A 188 -10.68 0.25 5.73
C ALA A 188 -9.17 -0.03 5.59
N PRO A 189 -8.68 -1.23 5.92
CA PRO A 189 -7.24 -1.49 6.08
C PRO A 189 -6.38 -1.10 4.89
N ILE A 190 -6.84 -1.41 3.67
CA ILE A 190 -6.05 -1.09 2.47
C ILE A 190 -6.05 0.42 2.18
N PHE A 191 -7.13 1.14 2.50
CA PHE A 191 -7.14 2.60 2.40
C PHE A 191 -6.21 3.21 3.45
N PHE A 192 -6.24 2.70 4.68
CA PHE A 192 -5.31 3.08 5.75
C PHE A 192 -3.86 2.94 5.29
N ASN A 193 -3.47 1.75 4.82
CA ASN A 193 -2.12 1.47 4.32
C ASN A 193 -1.72 2.38 3.14
N THR A 194 -2.67 2.71 2.25
CA THR A 194 -2.38 3.60 1.12
C THR A 194 -2.16 5.05 1.56
N MET A 195 -2.80 5.47 2.65
CA MET A 195 -2.52 6.77 3.30
C MET A 195 -1.12 6.78 3.91
N GLU A 196 -0.71 5.72 4.61
CA GLU A 196 0.65 5.54 5.14
C GLU A 196 1.70 5.59 4.01
N ASP A 197 1.46 4.90 2.89
CA ASP A 197 2.35 4.92 1.73
C ASP A 197 2.60 6.33 1.19
N ALA A 198 1.62 7.21 1.34
CA ALA A 198 1.66 8.60 0.88
C ALA A 198 2.10 9.60 1.97
N GLY A 199 2.56 9.12 3.12
CA GLY A 199 3.05 9.94 4.23
C GLY A 199 1.97 10.68 5.01
N ALA A 200 0.70 10.33 4.82
CA ALA A 200 -0.40 10.86 5.62
C ALA A 200 -0.43 10.20 7.01
N LEU A 201 -1.11 10.85 7.94
CA LEU A 201 -1.38 10.35 9.28
C LEU A 201 -2.83 9.84 9.38
N PRO A 202 -3.12 8.56 9.10
CA PRO A 202 -4.41 7.95 9.36
C PRO A 202 -4.46 7.42 10.79
N PHE A 203 -5.58 7.66 11.51
CA PHE A 203 -5.85 6.99 12.78
C PHE A 203 -7.35 6.83 13.03
N GLU A 204 -7.69 5.89 13.93
CA GLU A 204 -9.06 5.59 14.32
C GLU A 204 -9.34 6.10 15.73
N CYS A 205 -10.46 6.84 15.89
CA CYS A 205 -10.98 7.25 17.18
C CYS A 205 -12.50 7.41 17.14
N ASP A 206 -13.13 7.68 18.28
CA ASP A 206 -14.52 8.14 18.29
C ASP A 206 -14.62 9.52 17.65
N VAL A 207 -15.42 9.64 16.58
CA VAL A 207 -15.60 10.87 15.81
C VAL A 207 -16.98 11.52 16.02
N ASP A 208 -17.80 11.00 16.92
CA ASP A 208 -19.19 11.47 17.12
C ASP A 208 -19.25 12.96 17.55
N GLN A 209 -18.25 13.44 18.29
CA GLN A 209 -18.16 14.82 18.76
C GLN A 209 -17.50 15.80 17.75
N LEU A 210 -16.98 15.31 16.63
CA LEU A 210 -16.33 16.15 15.63
C LEU A 210 -17.31 16.61 14.57
N ASN A 211 -17.28 17.90 14.21
CA ASN A 211 -18.15 18.50 13.20
C ASN A 211 -17.34 19.28 12.18
N THR A 212 -17.87 19.45 10.96
CA THR A 212 -17.25 20.28 9.94
C THR A 212 -17.09 21.71 10.43
N GLY A 213 -15.88 22.26 10.31
CA GLY A 213 -15.51 23.61 10.76
C GLY A 213 -14.93 23.64 12.18
N ASP A 214 -15.00 22.56 12.96
CA ASP A 214 -14.32 22.50 14.25
C ASP A 214 -12.79 22.61 14.05
N ILE A 215 -12.14 23.38 14.92
CA ILE A 215 -10.67 23.38 15.01
C ILE A 215 -10.28 22.49 16.19
N ILE A 216 -9.42 21.53 15.92
CA ILE A 216 -9.00 20.52 16.89
C ILE A 216 -7.48 20.45 17.01
N ASP A 217 -7.01 20.14 18.19
CA ASP A 217 -5.61 19.84 18.51
C ASP A 217 -5.45 18.32 18.68
N ILE A 218 -4.54 17.74 17.92
CA ILE A 218 -4.20 16.32 17.96
C ILE A 218 -2.82 16.19 18.58
N ASN A 219 -2.71 15.46 19.71
CA ASN A 219 -1.42 15.04 20.26
C ASN A 219 -1.17 13.59 19.86
N VAL A 220 -0.24 13.38 18.93
CA VAL A 220 0.07 12.06 18.36
C VAL A 220 0.81 11.13 19.32
N TYR A 221 1.50 11.68 20.32
CA TYR A 221 2.27 10.92 21.29
C TYR A 221 1.42 10.50 22.50
N GLU A 222 0.46 11.36 22.90
CA GLU A 222 -0.49 11.04 23.97
C GLU A 222 -1.74 10.30 23.47
N GLY A 223 -1.99 10.31 22.15
CA GLY A 223 -3.19 9.73 21.56
C GLY A 223 -4.47 10.47 21.93
N THR A 224 -4.44 11.82 21.95
CA THR A 224 -5.59 12.65 22.35
C THR A 224 -6.02 13.60 21.23
N VAL A 225 -7.34 13.82 21.12
CA VAL A 225 -7.97 14.84 20.27
C VAL A 225 -8.73 15.79 21.18
N LYS A 226 -8.39 17.08 21.13
CA LYS A 226 -8.98 18.13 21.98
C LYS A 226 -9.56 19.26 21.13
N SER A 227 -10.58 19.95 21.62
CA SER A 227 -11.03 21.21 21.06
C SER A 227 -9.90 22.25 21.16
N HIS A 228 -9.63 22.97 20.09
CA HIS A 228 -8.62 24.03 20.10
C HIS A 228 -9.01 25.20 21.01
N GLU A 229 -10.29 25.54 21.05
CA GLU A 229 -10.81 26.71 21.79
C GLU A 229 -10.69 26.55 23.31
N ASP A 230 -11.18 25.43 23.85
CA ASP A 230 -11.32 25.22 25.29
C ASP A 230 -10.49 24.05 25.85
N GLN A 231 -9.70 23.40 25.01
CA GLN A 231 -8.86 22.24 25.34
C GLN A 231 -9.63 21.05 25.93
N ARG A 232 -10.95 21.01 25.72
CA ARG A 232 -11.79 19.89 26.15
C ARG A 232 -11.44 18.64 25.34
N LEU A 233 -11.27 17.53 26.05
CA LEU A 233 -11.03 16.24 25.42
C LEU A 233 -12.28 15.82 24.60
N LEU A 234 -12.09 15.55 23.30
CA LEU A 234 -13.10 15.08 22.38
C LEU A 234 -13.01 13.59 22.16
N SER A 235 -11.80 13.06 22.02
CA SER A 235 -11.57 11.65 21.79
C SER A 235 -10.16 11.21 22.21
N ASN A 236 -9.97 9.90 22.39
CA ASN A 236 -8.66 9.28 22.53
C ASN A 236 -8.45 8.29 21.38
N PHE A 237 -7.19 8.06 21.02
CA PHE A 237 -6.81 7.06 20.03
C PHE A 237 -5.51 6.38 20.40
N GLU A 238 -5.28 5.23 19.79
CA GLU A 238 -4.01 4.53 19.83
C GLU A 238 -3.53 4.30 18.39
N LEU A 239 -2.28 4.62 18.11
CA LEU A 239 -1.70 4.36 16.80
C LEU A 239 -1.58 2.85 16.59
N LYS A 240 -1.93 2.35 15.41
CA LYS A 240 -1.83 0.91 15.08
C LYS A 240 -0.42 0.37 15.25
N THR A 241 0.57 1.21 14.96
CA THR A 241 1.98 0.88 15.11
C THR A 241 2.76 2.14 15.49
N ASN A 242 3.81 1.98 16.28
CA ASN A 242 4.72 3.08 16.61
C ASN A 242 5.59 3.50 15.41
N VAL A 243 5.68 2.67 14.37
CA VAL A 243 6.43 2.95 13.13
C VAL A 243 5.73 4.00 12.28
N LEU A 244 4.40 4.18 12.42
CA LEU A 244 3.62 5.16 11.65
C LEU A 244 4.21 6.58 11.72
N LEU A 245 4.73 7.00 12.89
CA LEU A 245 5.34 8.32 13.02
C LEU A 245 6.66 8.43 12.23
N ASP A 246 7.43 7.34 12.15
CA ASP A 246 8.61 7.30 11.29
C ASP A 246 8.23 7.35 9.79
N GLU A 247 7.13 6.69 9.41
CA GLU A 247 6.61 6.72 8.04
C GLU A 247 6.19 8.13 7.64
N VAL A 248 5.43 8.82 8.49
CA VAL A 248 5.05 10.22 8.26
C VAL A 248 6.28 11.11 8.16
N ARG A 249 7.26 10.99 9.07
CA ARG A 249 8.52 11.74 9.05
C ARG A 249 9.33 11.47 7.79
N ALA A 250 9.37 10.23 7.32
CA ALA A 250 10.08 9.84 6.09
C ALA A 250 9.38 10.32 4.80
N GLY A 251 8.12 10.75 4.89
CA GLY A 251 7.29 11.12 3.74
C GLY A 251 6.56 9.93 3.12
N GLY A 252 6.44 8.82 3.86
CA GLY A 252 5.72 7.62 3.50
C GLY A 252 6.45 6.33 3.85
N ARG A 253 5.72 5.22 3.84
CA ARG A 253 6.26 3.91 4.16
C ARG A 253 7.36 3.47 3.19
N ILE A 254 7.18 3.68 1.90
CA ILE A 254 8.17 3.28 0.87
C ILE A 254 9.50 4.02 1.06
N PRO A 255 9.54 5.37 1.18
CA PRO A 255 10.76 6.09 1.52
C PRO A 255 11.44 5.59 2.80
N LEU A 256 10.67 5.29 3.85
CA LEU A 256 11.22 4.76 5.10
C LEU A 256 11.94 3.42 4.89
N ILE A 257 11.33 2.50 4.14
CA ILE A 257 11.90 1.17 3.88
C ILE A 257 13.18 1.28 3.05
N ILE A 258 13.13 2.05 1.96
CA ILE A 258 14.32 2.27 1.10
C ILE A 258 15.46 2.88 1.94
N GLY A 259 15.15 3.91 2.71
CA GLY A 259 16.13 4.59 3.54
C GLY A 259 16.72 3.72 4.65
N ARG A 260 15.90 2.89 5.31
CA ARG A 260 16.40 1.88 6.28
C ARG A 260 17.36 0.90 5.63
N GLY A 261 17.00 0.37 4.45
CA GLY A 261 17.86 -0.53 3.69
C GLY A 261 19.17 0.14 3.27
N LEU A 262 19.13 1.40 2.85
CA LEU A 262 20.30 2.20 2.52
C LEU A 262 21.22 2.38 3.75
N THR A 263 20.64 2.80 4.87
CA THR A 263 21.36 2.98 6.14
C THR A 263 22.00 1.68 6.60
N GLN A 264 21.29 0.56 6.55
CA GLN A 264 21.84 -0.74 6.92
C GLN A 264 23.03 -1.12 6.03
N LYS A 265 22.92 -1.01 4.71
CA LYS A 265 24.02 -1.31 3.78
C LYS A 265 25.24 -0.42 4.02
N ALA A 266 25.03 0.87 4.27
CA ALA A 266 26.11 1.80 4.56
C ALA A 266 26.83 1.41 5.87
N ARG A 267 26.10 1.07 6.92
CA ARG A 267 26.66 0.61 8.21
C ARG A 267 27.41 -0.70 8.06
N GLU A 268 26.88 -1.67 7.32
CA GLU A 268 27.58 -2.94 7.02
C GLU A 268 28.90 -2.68 6.28
N THR A 269 28.90 -1.81 5.27
CA THR A 269 30.09 -1.43 4.50
C THR A 269 31.16 -0.76 5.38
N LEU A 270 30.71 0.07 6.33
CA LEU A 270 31.61 0.74 7.29
C LEU A 270 31.91 -0.12 8.53
N SER A 271 31.46 -1.38 8.57
CA SER A 271 31.61 -2.28 9.72
C SER A 271 31.04 -1.71 11.03
N LEU A 272 29.94 -0.95 10.95
CA LEU A 272 29.20 -0.43 12.07
C LEU A 272 28.10 -1.41 12.50
N GLY A 273 27.70 -1.37 13.78
CA GLY A 273 26.56 -2.16 14.28
C GLY A 273 25.22 -1.70 13.71
N PRO A 274 24.11 -2.43 13.96
CA PRO A 274 22.76 -2.02 13.54
C PRO A 274 22.40 -0.63 14.07
N SER A 275 21.49 0.06 13.37
CA SER A 275 21.00 1.39 13.77
C SER A 275 19.85 1.23 14.77
N ASP A 276 19.79 2.10 15.78
CA ASP A 276 18.70 2.25 16.76
C ASP A 276 17.82 3.49 16.50
N ILE A 277 18.10 4.20 15.40
CA ILE A 277 17.41 5.46 15.04
C ILE A 277 15.93 5.22 14.72
N PHE A 278 15.63 4.10 14.06
CA PHE A 278 14.27 3.80 13.60
C PHE A 278 13.48 3.02 14.63
N LYS A 279 12.20 3.37 14.78
CA LYS A 279 11.28 2.58 15.59
C LYS A 279 11.06 1.21 14.96
N SER A 280 11.07 0.18 15.78
CA SER A 280 10.75 -1.18 15.37
C SER A 280 9.35 -1.55 15.84
N PRO A 281 8.56 -2.31 15.05
CA PRO A 281 7.30 -2.84 15.51
C PRO A 281 7.51 -3.70 16.76
N VAL A 282 6.62 -3.56 17.73
CA VAL A 282 6.63 -4.41 18.92
C VAL A 282 5.99 -5.75 18.52
N GLY A 283 6.79 -6.73 18.12
CA GLY A 283 6.33 -8.08 17.79
C GLY A 283 6.72 -9.10 18.86
N SER A 284 5.86 -10.09 19.12
CA SER A 284 6.20 -11.26 19.93
C SER A 284 6.98 -12.26 19.08
N SER A 285 8.09 -12.78 19.59
CA SER A 285 8.87 -13.84 18.94
C SER A 285 8.44 -15.25 19.34
N ASP A 286 7.61 -15.39 20.37
CA ASP A 286 7.23 -16.68 20.93
C ASP A 286 5.92 -17.19 20.36
N ALA A 287 5.97 -18.35 19.70
CA ALA A 287 4.83 -19.09 19.17
C ALA A 287 4.61 -20.42 19.92
N PRO A 288 4.16 -20.40 21.18
CA PRO A 288 4.07 -21.60 22.02
C PRO A 288 3.10 -22.64 21.44
N ASN A 289 2.16 -22.25 20.60
CA ASN A 289 1.17 -23.12 19.96
C ASN A 289 1.50 -23.43 18.48
N GLY A 290 2.71 -23.04 18.01
CA GLY A 290 3.10 -23.13 16.60
C GLY A 290 2.45 -22.04 15.74
N PHE A 291 2.59 -22.16 14.41
CA PHE A 291 2.13 -21.19 13.43
C PHE A 291 0.93 -21.70 12.62
N THR A 292 0.04 -20.80 12.25
CA THR A 292 -1.06 -21.08 11.32
C THR A 292 -0.54 -21.30 9.90
N LEU A 293 -1.42 -21.73 8.99
CA LEU A 293 -1.04 -21.94 7.58
C LEU A 293 -0.53 -20.64 6.93
N ALA A 294 -1.25 -19.53 7.11
CA ALA A 294 -0.86 -18.23 6.58
C ALA A 294 0.47 -17.73 7.17
N GLN A 295 0.66 -17.88 8.49
CA GLN A 295 1.90 -17.51 9.18
C GLN A 295 3.12 -18.29 8.67
N LYS A 296 2.95 -19.58 8.35
CA LYS A 296 3.99 -20.42 7.74
C LYS A 296 4.29 -20.02 6.30
N MET A 297 3.27 -19.70 5.49
CA MET A 297 3.48 -19.26 4.11
C MET A 297 4.27 -17.96 4.05
N VAL A 298 3.86 -16.97 4.85
CA VAL A 298 4.57 -15.68 4.95
C VAL A 298 5.96 -15.88 5.55
N GLY A 299 6.10 -16.69 6.60
CA GLY A 299 7.39 -17.03 7.19
C GLY A 299 8.36 -17.65 6.18
N ARG A 300 7.90 -18.62 5.41
CA ARG A 300 8.69 -19.23 4.33
C ARG A 300 9.15 -18.20 3.30
N ALA A 301 8.29 -17.26 2.92
CA ALA A 301 8.63 -16.18 2.00
C ALA A 301 9.64 -15.17 2.60
N CYS A 302 9.73 -15.10 3.93
CA CYS A 302 10.72 -14.33 4.68
C CYS A 302 11.97 -15.14 5.06
N GLY A 303 12.06 -16.42 4.69
CA GLY A 303 13.18 -17.30 5.07
C GLY A 303 13.18 -17.75 6.54
N VAL A 304 12.01 -17.69 7.23
CA VAL A 304 11.83 -18.10 8.63
C VAL A 304 10.69 -19.14 8.75
N GLU A 305 10.54 -19.78 9.90
CA GLU A 305 9.53 -20.84 10.12
C GLU A 305 8.11 -20.29 10.07
N GLY A 306 7.88 -19.08 10.59
CA GLY A 306 6.59 -18.42 10.62
C GLY A 306 6.71 -16.98 11.10
N VAL A 307 5.68 -16.17 10.81
CA VAL A 307 5.57 -14.77 11.25
C VAL A 307 4.30 -14.60 12.07
N LEU A 308 4.43 -14.05 13.28
CA LEU A 308 3.30 -13.81 14.17
C LEU A 308 2.55 -12.51 13.80
N PRO A 309 1.24 -12.43 14.10
CA PRO A 309 0.46 -11.21 13.88
C PRO A 309 1.07 -10.00 14.56
N GLY A 310 1.03 -8.83 13.89
CA GLY A 310 1.62 -7.58 14.35
C GLY A 310 3.13 -7.48 14.16
N SER A 311 3.80 -8.53 13.68
CA SER A 311 5.22 -8.46 13.35
C SER A 311 5.41 -7.89 11.94
N TYR A 312 6.31 -6.91 11.82
CA TYR A 312 6.77 -6.44 10.52
C TYR A 312 7.60 -7.52 9.80
N CYS A 313 7.40 -7.69 8.52
CA CYS A 313 8.16 -8.60 7.68
C CYS A 313 8.17 -8.16 6.21
N GLU A 314 9.10 -8.70 5.45
CA GLU A 314 9.27 -8.43 4.01
C GLU A 314 9.26 -9.75 3.22
N PRO A 315 8.08 -10.37 3.04
CA PRO A 315 7.98 -11.61 2.28
C PRO A 315 8.35 -11.42 0.81
N LYS A 316 9.06 -12.40 0.26
CA LYS A 316 9.33 -12.48 -1.18
C LYS A 316 8.01 -12.59 -1.95
N MET A 317 7.85 -11.72 -2.96
CA MET A 317 6.71 -11.72 -3.87
C MET A 317 7.02 -12.57 -5.10
N THR A 318 6.39 -13.72 -5.20
CA THR A 318 6.52 -14.61 -6.37
C THR A 318 5.69 -14.09 -7.54
N THR A 319 4.51 -13.52 -7.26
CA THR A 319 3.56 -13.10 -8.29
C THR A 319 3.04 -11.69 -7.98
N VAL A 320 3.16 -10.79 -8.95
CA VAL A 320 2.70 -9.40 -8.87
C VAL A 320 1.75 -9.11 -10.02
N GLY A 321 0.51 -8.69 -9.70
CA GLY A 321 -0.52 -8.37 -10.67
C GLY A 321 -0.78 -6.88 -10.80
N SER A 322 -0.87 -6.38 -12.04
CA SER A 322 -1.30 -5.03 -12.36
C SER A 322 -2.43 -5.06 -13.39
N GLN A 323 -3.34 -4.11 -13.34
CA GLN A 323 -4.44 -4.02 -14.28
C GLN A 323 -4.58 -2.58 -14.84
N ASP A 324 -5.32 -2.41 -15.91
CA ASP A 324 -5.37 -1.18 -16.71
C ASP A 324 -5.81 0.08 -15.96
N THR A 325 -6.69 -0.02 -14.95
CA THR A 325 -7.12 1.16 -14.17
C THR A 325 -6.13 1.59 -13.10
N THR A 326 -5.14 0.75 -12.77
CA THR A 326 -4.04 1.06 -11.84
C THR A 326 -2.66 1.04 -12.50
N GLY A 327 -2.54 0.42 -13.66
CA GLY A 327 -1.29 0.25 -14.40
C GLY A 327 -0.54 1.55 -14.71
N PRO A 328 -1.20 2.63 -15.18
CA PRO A 328 -0.54 3.91 -15.36
C PRO A 328 0.08 4.48 -14.09
N MET A 329 -0.63 4.38 -12.96
CA MET A 329 -0.10 4.80 -11.64
C MET A 329 1.07 3.90 -11.20
N THR A 330 0.95 2.58 -11.39
CA THR A 330 2.05 1.63 -11.10
C THR A 330 3.27 1.92 -11.96
N ARG A 331 3.09 2.24 -13.24
CA ARG A 331 4.17 2.67 -14.15
C ARG A 331 4.88 3.91 -13.64
N ASP A 332 4.11 4.91 -13.21
CA ASP A 332 4.68 6.17 -12.74
C ASP A 332 5.44 5.97 -11.40
N GLU A 333 4.91 5.18 -10.47
CA GLU A 333 5.63 4.77 -9.26
C GLU A 333 6.91 3.95 -9.59
N LEU A 334 6.88 3.08 -10.60
CA LEU A 334 8.07 2.34 -11.06
C LEU A 334 9.14 3.25 -11.64
N LYS A 335 8.74 4.35 -12.31
CA LYS A 335 9.66 5.39 -12.77
C LYS A 335 10.26 6.15 -11.59
N ASP A 336 9.44 6.52 -10.59
CA ASP A 336 9.89 7.19 -9.38
C ASP A 336 10.89 6.33 -8.59
N LEU A 337 10.73 5.00 -8.65
CA LEU A 337 11.67 4.03 -8.07
C LEU A 337 12.90 3.72 -8.96
N ALA A 338 13.05 4.39 -10.09
CA ALA A 338 14.11 4.13 -11.08
C ALA A 338 14.22 2.64 -11.51
N CYS A 339 13.10 1.94 -11.55
CA CYS A 339 13.05 0.51 -11.86
C CYS A 339 13.40 0.25 -13.34
N LEU A 340 14.53 -0.41 -13.58
CA LEU A 340 14.98 -0.83 -14.91
C LEU A 340 14.64 -2.28 -15.24
N GLY A 341 14.37 -3.11 -14.22
CA GLY A 341 14.01 -4.51 -14.36
C GLY A 341 13.24 -5.00 -13.12
N PHE A 342 12.35 -5.98 -13.32
CA PHE A 342 11.59 -6.57 -12.23
C PHE A 342 12.41 -7.63 -11.48
N SER A 343 12.32 -7.62 -10.15
CA SER A 343 12.93 -8.63 -9.27
C SER A 343 11.93 -9.68 -8.80
N ALA A 344 10.62 -9.41 -8.89
CA ALA A 344 9.60 -10.42 -8.64
C ALA A 344 9.63 -11.49 -9.75
N ASP A 345 9.38 -12.77 -9.39
CA ASP A 345 9.50 -13.90 -10.33
C ASP A 345 8.50 -13.79 -11.50
N LEU A 346 7.29 -13.24 -11.27
CA LEU A 346 6.27 -12.98 -12.27
C LEU A 346 5.61 -11.64 -12.04
N VAL A 347 5.73 -10.72 -12.98
CA VAL A 347 4.96 -9.47 -13.03
C VAL A 347 4.04 -9.52 -14.24
N MET A 348 2.73 -9.38 -14.03
CA MET A 348 1.73 -9.47 -15.09
C MET A 348 0.83 -8.23 -15.12
N GLN A 349 0.67 -7.66 -16.32
CA GLN A 349 -0.24 -6.56 -16.62
C GLN A 349 -1.42 -7.06 -17.45
N SER A 350 -2.63 -6.62 -17.14
CA SER A 350 -3.82 -6.89 -17.95
C SER A 350 -4.60 -5.63 -18.32
N PHE A 351 -5.56 -5.78 -19.24
CA PHE A 351 -6.46 -4.71 -19.72
C PHE A 351 -7.92 -5.15 -19.63
N CYS A 352 -8.30 -5.70 -18.47
CA CYS A 352 -9.61 -6.31 -18.28
C CYS A 352 -10.75 -5.32 -18.02
N HIS A 353 -10.48 -4.12 -17.48
CA HIS A 353 -11.51 -3.15 -17.12
C HIS A 353 -11.87 -2.23 -18.28
N THR A 354 -10.95 -1.97 -19.20
CA THR A 354 -11.14 -1.03 -20.31
C THR A 354 -11.30 -1.70 -21.68
N ALA A 355 -11.33 -3.05 -21.72
CA ALA A 355 -11.36 -3.81 -22.97
C ALA A 355 -12.63 -3.60 -23.80
N ALA A 356 -13.80 -3.54 -23.14
CA ALA A 356 -15.09 -3.54 -23.84
C ALA A 356 -15.47 -2.16 -24.39
N TYR A 357 -15.19 -1.09 -23.65
CA TYR A 357 -15.58 0.29 -24.01
C TYR A 357 -14.46 1.28 -23.70
N PRO A 358 -13.28 1.17 -24.37
CA PRO A 358 -12.15 2.03 -24.09
C PRO A 358 -12.41 3.48 -24.52
N LYS A 359 -11.98 4.41 -23.67
CA LYS A 359 -11.85 5.83 -24.02
C LYS A 359 -10.52 6.06 -24.76
N PRO A 360 -10.31 7.19 -25.44
CA PRO A 360 -9.04 7.47 -26.11
C PRO A 360 -7.80 7.29 -25.23
N VAL A 361 -7.85 7.74 -23.97
CA VAL A 361 -6.77 7.55 -22.99
C VAL A 361 -6.52 6.09 -22.63
N ASP A 362 -7.56 5.26 -22.62
CA ASP A 362 -7.44 3.82 -22.37
C ASP A 362 -6.73 3.14 -23.54
N ILE A 363 -7.04 3.56 -24.78
CA ILE A 363 -6.36 3.06 -25.99
C ILE A 363 -4.87 3.43 -25.96
N GLU A 364 -4.53 4.65 -25.59
CA GLU A 364 -3.14 5.07 -25.42
C GLU A 364 -2.42 4.22 -24.36
N THR A 365 -3.08 3.96 -23.23
CA THR A 365 -2.57 3.07 -22.18
C THR A 365 -2.37 1.64 -22.69
N GLN A 366 -3.34 1.10 -23.43
CA GLN A 366 -3.28 -0.25 -24.02
C GLN A 366 -2.14 -0.41 -25.02
N HIS A 367 -1.70 0.68 -25.67
CA HIS A 367 -0.58 0.68 -26.60
C HIS A 367 0.78 0.95 -25.93
N SER A 368 0.84 1.80 -24.91
CA SER A 368 2.11 2.24 -24.33
C SER A 368 2.57 1.40 -23.13
N LEU A 369 1.64 0.86 -22.33
CA LEU A 369 1.97 0.12 -21.12
C LEU A 369 2.60 -1.26 -21.39
N PRO A 370 2.22 -2.03 -22.43
CA PRO A 370 2.86 -3.31 -22.74
C PRO A 370 4.37 -3.21 -22.94
N ASP A 371 4.85 -2.26 -23.71
CA ASP A 371 6.29 -2.08 -23.95
C ASP A 371 7.04 -1.74 -22.67
N PHE A 372 6.43 -0.90 -21.82
CA PHE A 372 7.00 -0.56 -20.52
C PHE A 372 7.16 -1.79 -19.62
N ILE A 373 6.19 -2.69 -19.62
CA ILE A 373 6.22 -3.94 -18.84
C ILE A 373 7.21 -4.95 -19.42
N HIS A 374 7.16 -5.17 -20.75
CA HIS A 374 8.03 -6.13 -21.42
C HIS A 374 9.51 -5.77 -21.33
N THR A 375 9.86 -4.49 -21.46
CA THR A 375 11.26 -4.02 -21.37
C THR A 375 11.85 -4.21 -19.96
N ARG A 376 11.01 -4.47 -18.95
CA ARG A 376 11.41 -4.76 -17.57
C ARG A 376 11.31 -6.23 -17.19
N GLY A 377 11.04 -7.12 -18.14
CA GLY A 377 10.94 -8.55 -17.94
C GLY A 377 9.57 -9.05 -17.48
N GLY A 378 8.53 -8.21 -17.53
CA GLY A 378 7.17 -8.62 -17.21
C GLY A 378 6.39 -9.12 -18.40
N ILE A 379 5.17 -9.62 -18.15
CA ILE A 379 4.23 -10.12 -19.16
C ILE A 379 3.04 -9.15 -19.23
N SER A 380 2.65 -8.79 -20.44
CA SER A 380 1.45 -8.00 -20.69
C SER A 380 0.44 -8.81 -21.51
N LEU A 381 -0.77 -8.94 -20.97
CA LEU A 381 -1.92 -9.47 -21.71
C LEU A 381 -2.43 -8.41 -22.70
N ARG A 382 -3.18 -8.85 -23.71
CA ARG A 382 -3.86 -7.93 -24.62
C ARG A 382 -5.26 -7.60 -24.11
N PRO A 383 -5.85 -6.48 -24.53
CA PRO A 383 -7.28 -6.23 -24.30
C PRO A 383 -8.12 -7.38 -24.84
N GLY A 384 -8.97 -7.95 -23.96
CA GLY A 384 -9.82 -9.09 -24.30
C GLY A 384 -9.25 -10.48 -24.01
N ASP A 385 -7.98 -10.61 -23.63
CA ASP A 385 -7.39 -11.91 -23.23
C ASP A 385 -7.99 -12.47 -21.92
N GLY A 386 -8.70 -11.66 -21.16
CA GLY A 386 -9.37 -12.06 -19.93
C GLY A 386 -9.01 -11.18 -18.73
N ILE A 387 -9.60 -11.52 -17.57
CA ILE A 387 -9.37 -10.79 -16.33
C ILE A 387 -8.08 -11.23 -15.65
N ILE A 388 -7.40 -10.27 -15.01
CA ILE A 388 -6.11 -10.49 -14.34
C ILE A 388 -6.18 -11.63 -13.31
N HIS A 389 -7.28 -11.73 -12.54
CA HIS A 389 -7.42 -12.75 -11.49
C HIS A 389 -7.36 -14.16 -12.05
N SER A 390 -8.05 -14.42 -13.17
CA SER A 390 -8.06 -15.73 -13.81
C SER A 390 -6.67 -16.13 -14.29
N TRP A 391 -5.91 -15.18 -14.87
CA TRP A 391 -4.56 -15.45 -15.34
C TRP A 391 -3.57 -15.64 -14.20
N LEU A 392 -3.60 -14.78 -13.16
CA LEU A 392 -2.74 -14.94 -11.99
C LEU A 392 -2.99 -16.27 -11.29
N ASN A 393 -4.26 -16.68 -11.13
CA ASN A 393 -4.58 -17.97 -10.52
C ASN A 393 -4.14 -19.17 -11.37
N ARG A 394 -3.86 -18.99 -12.65
CA ARG A 394 -3.25 -20.05 -13.49
C ARG A 394 -1.72 -20.10 -13.39
N MET A 395 -1.11 -19.06 -12.87
CA MET A 395 0.35 -18.96 -12.75
C MET A 395 0.85 -19.15 -11.32
N LEU A 396 -0.06 -19.42 -10.37
CA LEU A 396 0.30 -19.61 -8.98
C LEU A 396 1.10 -20.88 -8.74
N LEU A 397 2.07 -20.76 -7.87
CA LEU A 397 2.73 -21.88 -7.21
C LEU A 397 2.17 -22.04 -5.78
N PRO A 398 2.00 -23.27 -5.29
CA PRO A 398 1.54 -23.52 -3.92
C PRO A 398 2.45 -22.91 -2.88
N ASP A 399 1.85 -22.45 -1.78
CA ASP A 399 2.55 -21.90 -0.61
C ASP A 399 3.42 -20.68 -0.91
N THR A 400 3.14 -19.94 -2.01
CA THR A 400 3.83 -18.70 -2.35
C THR A 400 3.02 -17.48 -1.93
N VAL A 401 3.72 -16.34 -1.84
CA VAL A 401 3.13 -15.05 -1.50
C VAL A 401 3.15 -14.14 -2.72
N GLY A 402 2.08 -13.35 -2.89
CA GLY A 402 2.00 -12.38 -3.97
C GLY A 402 1.17 -11.16 -3.61
N THR A 403 1.09 -10.23 -4.56
CA THR A 403 0.33 -8.99 -4.44
C THR A 403 -0.28 -8.58 -5.77
N GLY A 404 -1.14 -7.58 -5.74
CA GLY A 404 -1.68 -6.95 -6.94
C GLY A 404 -2.48 -5.71 -6.64
N GLY A 405 -2.64 -4.87 -7.67
CA GLY A 405 -3.35 -3.60 -7.60
C GLY A 405 -4.87 -3.71 -7.55
N ASP A 406 -5.40 -4.92 -7.57
CA ASP A 406 -6.83 -5.19 -7.49
C ASP A 406 -7.20 -5.90 -6.19
N SER A 407 -8.33 -5.53 -5.57
CA SER A 407 -8.81 -6.13 -4.32
C SER A 407 -9.10 -7.62 -4.44
N HIS A 408 -9.43 -8.11 -5.64
CA HIS A 408 -9.72 -9.49 -5.95
C HIS A 408 -8.45 -10.31 -6.31
N THR A 409 -7.27 -9.75 -6.11
CA THR A 409 -6.03 -10.55 -6.13
C THR A 409 -6.01 -11.46 -4.91
N ARG A 410 -6.60 -12.66 -5.03
CA ARG A 410 -6.84 -13.64 -3.94
C ARG A 410 -6.37 -15.02 -4.34
N PHE A 411 -5.27 -15.46 -3.77
CA PHE A 411 -4.61 -16.72 -4.13
C PHE A 411 -5.07 -17.87 -3.21
N PRO A 412 -5.84 -18.85 -3.71
CA PRO A 412 -6.40 -19.91 -2.85
C PRO A 412 -5.34 -20.91 -2.36
N ILE A 413 -4.33 -21.24 -3.19
CA ILE A 413 -3.29 -22.25 -2.87
C ILE A 413 -1.98 -21.64 -2.37
N GLY A 414 -1.87 -20.34 -2.38
CA GLY A 414 -0.87 -19.49 -1.75
C GLY A 414 -1.57 -18.46 -0.88
N ILE A 415 -0.97 -17.29 -0.76
CA ILE A 415 -1.59 -16.14 -0.12
C ILE A 415 -1.22 -14.85 -0.87
N SER A 416 -2.13 -13.91 -0.94
CA SER A 416 -1.86 -12.59 -1.53
C SER A 416 -2.42 -11.48 -0.68
N PHE A 417 -1.73 -10.35 -0.71
CA PHE A 417 -2.09 -9.13 -0.01
C PHE A 417 -2.28 -8.02 -1.04
N PRO A 418 -3.53 -7.71 -1.44
CA PRO A 418 -3.79 -6.59 -2.35
C PRO A 418 -3.28 -5.28 -1.79
N ALA A 419 -2.66 -4.48 -2.63
CA ALA A 419 -2.01 -3.24 -2.22
C ALA A 419 -2.30 -2.08 -3.18
N GLY A 420 -1.96 -0.86 -2.77
CA GLY A 420 -1.94 0.30 -3.64
C GLY A 420 -0.84 0.21 -4.70
N SER A 421 -0.94 1.03 -5.75
CA SER A 421 0.02 1.00 -6.88
C SER A 421 1.48 1.21 -6.44
N GLY A 422 1.74 1.98 -5.39
CA GLY A 422 3.08 2.19 -4.85
C GLY A 422 3.72 0.91 -4.30
N LEU A 423 3.00 0.17 -3.44
CA LEU A 423 3.49 -1.12 -2.93
C LEU A 423 3.56 -2.19 -4.02
N VAL A 424 2.63 -2.19 -4.98
CA VAL A 424 2.68 -3.09 -6.15
C VAL A 424 3.91 -2.80 -6.99
N ALA A 425 4.22 -1.53 -7.24
CA ALA A 425 5.43 -1.10 -7.93
C ALA A 425 6.70 -1.50 -7.16
N PHE A 426 6.71 -1.26 -5.85
CA PHE A 426 7.80 -1.66 -4.98
C PHE A 426 8.02 -3.18 -5.02
N ALA A 427 6.95 -3.97 -4.91
CA ALA A 427 7.02 -5.43 -4.98
C ALA A 427 7.55 -5.93 -6.33
N ALA A 428 7.13 -5.31 -7.44
CA ALA A 428 7.63 -5.65 -8.77
C ALA A 428 9.13 -5.33 -8.90
N ALA A 429 9.54 -4.14 -8.43
CA ALA A 429 10.91 -3.67 -8.56
C ALA A 429 11.90 -4.44 -7.65
N THR A 430 11.51 -4.73 -6.40
CA THR A 430 12.40 -5.28 -5.38
C THR A 430 12.24 -6.79 -5.15
N GLY A 431 11.12 -7.35 -5.59
CA GLY A 431 10.78 -8.75 -5.33
C GLY A 431 10.29 -9.04 -3.90
N VAL A 432 10.12 -8.01 -3.07
CA VAL A 432 9.59 -8.13 -1.70
C VAL A 432 8.53 -7.07 -1.44
N MET A 433 7.66 -7.29 -0.46
CA MET A 433 6.67 -6.29 -0.05
C MET A 433 6.64 -6.17 1.47
N PRO A 434 6.74 -4.96 2.01
CA PRO A 434 6.59 -4.75 3.45
C PRO A 434 5.17 -5.07 3.91
N LEU A 435 5.06 -5.76 5.01
CA LEU A 435 3.82 -6.24 5.57
C LEU A 435 3.88 -6.29 7.10
N ASP A 436 2.90 -5.69 7.76
CA ASP A 436 2.59 -6.04 9.14
C ASP A 436 1.69 -7.27 9.11
N MET A 437 2.18 -8.39 9.64
CA MET A 437 1.47 -9.67 9.55
C MET A 437 0.06 -9.57 10.16
N PRO A 438 -1.01 -9.76 9.38
CA PRO A 438 -2.37 -9.68 9.90
C PRO A 438 -2.72 -10.85 10.82
N GLU A 439 -3.70 -10.64 11.70
CA GLU A 439 -4.38 -11.74 12.38
C GLU A 439 -5.15 -12.62 11.40
N SER A 440 -5.44 -13.86 11.79
CA SER A 440 -6.24 -14.79 11.00
C SER A 440 -7.60 -15.07 11.62
N VAL A 441 -8.58 -15.34 10.76
CA VAL A 441 -9.88 -15.92 11.11
C VAL A 441 -9.99 -17.29 10.49
N LEU A 442 -10.19 -18.31 11.32
CA LEU A 442 -10.42 -19.67 10.84
C LEU A 442 -11.87 -19.85 10.39
N VAL A 443 -12.04 -20.20 9.12
CA VAL A 443 -13.33 -20.64 8.56
C VAL A 443 -13.28 -22.15 8.36
N ARG A 444 -14.03 -22.89 9.15
CA ARG A 444 -14.04 -24.37 9.10
C ARG A 444 -15.39 -24.89 8.63
N PHE A 445 -15.40 -25.52 7.45
CA PHE A 445 -16.53 -26.30 6.99
C PHE A 445 -16.50 -27.70 7.61
N LYS A 446 -17.67 -28.22 7.99
CA LYS A 446 -17.83 -29.57 8.58
C LYS A 446 -18.87 -30.36 7.81
N GLY A 447 -18.59 -31.62 7.58
CA GLY A 447 -19.45 -32.52 6.80
C GLY A 447 -19.19 -32.42 5.30
N GLU A 448 -20.14 -32.79 4.49
CA GLU A 448 -20.07 -32.84 3.04
C GLU A 448 -21.09 -31.90 2.42
N MET A 449 -20.76 -31.39 1.23
CA MET A 449 -21.66 -30.53 0.47
C MET A 449 -22.90 -31.33 0.04
N GLN A 450 -24.07 -30.89 0.46
CA GLN A 450 -25.32 -31.58 0.17
C GLN A 450 -25.75 -31.39 -1.28
N PRO A 451 -26.49 -32.34 -1.87
CA PRO A 451 -27.04 -32.18 -3.21
C PRO A 451 -27.87 -30.89 -3.35
N GLY A 452 -27.63 -30.15 -4.42
CA GLY A 452 -28.27 -28.86 -4.68
C GLY A 452 -27.57 -27.64 -4.07
N ILE A 453 -26.56 -27.82 -3.21
CA ILE A 453 -25.71 -26.76 -2.71
C ILE A 453 -24.61 -26.45 -3.75
N THR A 454 -24.44 -25.20 -4.06
CA THR A 454 -23.45 -24.68 -5.00
C THR A 454 -22.29 -24.00 -4.28
N LEU A 455 -21.20 -23.68 -4.99
CA LEU A 455 -20.11 -22.88 -4.44
C LEU A 455 -20.58 -21.49 -3.98
N ARG A 456 -21.53 -20.89 -4.70
CA ARG A 456 -22.11 -19.60 -4.32
C ARG A 456 -22.79 -19.64 -2.96
N ASP A 457 -23.42 -20.76 -2.62
CA ASP A 457 -24.00 -20.96 -1.29
C ASP A 457 -22.93 -21.01 -0.22
N LEU A 458 -21.79 -21.69 -0.47
CA LEU A 458 -20.65 -21.70 0.45
C LEU A 458 -20.04 -20.30 0.62
N VAL A 459 -19.88 -19.55 -0.47
CA VAL A 459 -19.43 -18.16 -0.44
C VAL A 459 -20.32 -17.31 0.48
N ASN A 460 -21.64 -17.44 0.36
CA ASN A 460 -22.61 -16.68 1.15
C ASN A 460 -22.76 -17.22 2.59
N ALA A 461 -22.50 -18.49 2.83
CA ALA A 461 -22.57 -19.08 4.16
C ALA A 461 -21.55 -18.48 5.14
N ILE A 462 -20.38 -18.08 4.68
CA ILE A 462 -19.33 -17.47 5.51
C ILE A 462 -19.81 -16.18 6.19
N PRO A 463 -20.22 -15.12 5.46
CA PRO A 463 -20.73 -13.90 6.09
C PRO A 463 -22.04 -14.13 6.83
N TYR A 464 -22.90 -15.02 6.35
CA TYR A 464 -24.15 -15.35 7.03
C TYR A 464 -23.93 -15.98 8.41
N ALA A 465 -22.94 -16.88 8.54
CA ALA A 465 -22.55 -17.43 9.83
C ALA A 465 -22.04 -16.34 10.78
N ALA A 466 -21.19 -15.42 10.29
CA ALA A 466 -20.67 -14.31 11.06
C ALA A 466 -21.78 -13.31 11.49
N ILE A 467 -22.80 -13.09 10.66
CA ILE A 467 -23.98 -12.30 11.04
C ILE A 467 -24.76 -12.99 12.17
N LYS A 468 -24.97 -14.31 12.05
CA LYS A 468 -25.67 -15.08 13.08
C LYS A 468 -24.96 -15.13 14.42
N SER A 469 -23.62 -15.13 14.43
CA SER A 469 -22.82 -15.09 15.66
C SER A 469 -22.67 -13.67 16.23
N GLY A 470 -23.07 -12.62 15.50
CA GLY A 470 -22.91 -11.23 15.91
C GLY A 470 -21.51 -10.67 15.65
N ASP A 471 -20.69 -11.37 14.84
CA ASP A 471 -19.32 -10.97 14.48
C ASP A 471 -19.28 -10.10 13.22
N LEU A 472 -20.37 -10.03 12.48
CA LEU A 472 -20.59 -9.15 11.32
C LEU A 472 -21.95 -8.47 11.45
N THR A 473 -21.97 -7.12 11.42
CA THR A 473 -23.21 -6.35 11.44
C THR A 473 -23.57 -5.85 10.05
N ILE A 474 -24.87 -5.81 9.73
CA ILE A 474 -25.40 -5.23 8.49
C ILE A 474 -25.52 -3.70 8.65
N GLU A 475 -25.81 -3.23 9.87
CA GLU A 475 -25.95 -1.82 10.18
C GLU A 475 -24.61 -1.09 10.06
N LYS A 476 -24.66 0.16 9.53
CA LYS A 476 -23.43 0.95 9.28
C LYS A 476 -22.90 1.60 10.56
N LYS A 477 -23.76 2.01 11.48
CA LYS A 477 -23.36 2.59 12.77
C LYS A 477 -22.95 1.48 13.74
N GLY A 478 -21.79 1.63 14.36
CA GLY A 478 -21.24 0.59 15.27
C GLY A 478 -20.82 -0.70 14.54
N LYS A 479 -20.42 -0.60 13.27
CA LYS A 479 -20.11 -1.71 12.39
C LYS A 479 -19.06 -2.67 12.99
N LYS A 480 -19.44 -3.92 13.15
CA LYS A 480 -18.52 -5.03 13.42
C LYS A 480 -18.25 -5.80 12.15
N ASN A 481 -17.00 -6.13 11.90
CA ASN A 481 -16.60 -7.00 10.80
C ASN A 481 -15.36 -7.79 11.20
N ILE A 482 -15.57 -9.04 11.64
CA ILE A 482 -14.50 -9.93 12.07
C ILE A 482 -13.45 -10.18 10.97
N PHE A 483 -13.83 -10.06 9.70
CA PHE A 483 -12.94 -10.30 8.56
C PHE A 483 -12.05 -9.12 8.22
N SER A 484 -12.42 -7.92 8.66
CA SER A 484 -11.75 -6.69 8.23
C SER A 484 -10.26 -6.70 8.61
N GLY A 485 -9.40 -6.60 7.58
CA GLY A 485 -7.95 -6.63 7.73
C GLY A 485 -7.32 -7.97 8.12
N ARG A 486 -8.13 -8.99 8.40
CA ARG A 486 -7.67 -10.33 8.79
C ARG A 486 -7.53 -11.26 7.60
N ILE A 487 -6.71 -12.28 7.76
CA ILE A 487 -6.56 -13.36 6.77
C ILE A 487 -7.65 -14.40 7.02
N LEU A 488 -8.40 -14.78 5.99
CA LEU A 488 -9.28 -15.93 6.05
C LEU A 488 -8.48 -17.20 5.77
N GLU A 489 -8.37 -18.06 6.76
CA GLU A 489 -7.81 -19.39 6.61
C GLU A 489 -8.96 -20.40 6.55
N ILE A 490 -9.22 -20.98 5.37
CA ILE A 490 -10.38 -21.83 5.09
C ILE A 490 -9.95 -23.28 5.04
N GLU A 491 -10.67 -24.14 5.78
CA GLU A 491 -10.46 -25.58 5.79
C GLU A 491 -11.77 -26.36 5.79
N GLY A 492 -11.68 -27.67 5.58
CA GLY A 492 -12.83 -28.58 5.57
C GLY A 492 -13.40 -28.88 4.18
N LEU A 493 -12.76 -28.36 3.13
CA LEU A 493 -13.12 -28.59 1.72
C LEU A 493 -11.90 -29.10 0.92
N PRO A 494 -11.21 -30.17 1.36
CA PRO A 494 -9.88 -30.52 0.87
C PRO A 494 -9.84 -30.98 -0.59
N ASN A 495 -10.96 -31.36 -1.18
CA ASN A 495 -11.07 -31.91 -2.54
C ASN A 495 -11.64 -30.90 -3.55
N LEU A 496 -11.84 -29.64 -3.19
CA LEU A 496 -12.20 -28.61 -4.18
C LEU A 496 -11.14 -28.51 -5.27
N LYS A 497 -11.57 -28.35 -6.50
CA LYS A 497 -10.66 -27.93 -7.57
C LYS A 497 -10.10 -26.55 -7.25
N VAL A 498 -8.89 -26.25 -7.74
CA VAL A 498 -8.26 -24.94 -7.47
C VAL A 498 -9.12 -23.80 -8.00
N GLU A 499 -9.77 -23.95 -9.16
CA GLU A 499 -10.69 -22.96 -9.71
C GLU A 499 -11.92 -22.74 -8.83
N GLN A 500 -12.41 -23.78 -8.16
CA GLN A 500 -13.51 -23.67 -7.20
C GLN A 500 -13.04 -22.99 -5.90
N ALA A 501 -11.85 -23.33 -5.44
CA ALA A 501 -11.23 -22.67 -4.30
C ALA A 501 -11.00 -21.18 -4.57
N PHE A 502 -10.62 -20.83 -5.82
CA PHE A 502 -10.48 -19.43 -6.24
C PHE A 502 -11.79 -18.64 -6.09
N GLU A 503 -12.95 -19.17 -6.49
CA GLU A 503 -14.24 -18.49 -6.33
C GLU A 503 -14.53 -18.16 -4.86
N ILE A 504 -14.19 -19.07 -3.93
CA ILE A 504 -14.37 -18.82 -2.50
C ILE A 504 -13.36 -17.79 -1.96
N SER A 505 -12.10 -17.88 -2.38
CA SER A 505 -11.07 -16.94 -1.93
C SER A 505 -11.29 -15.53 -2.50
N ASP A 506 -11.70 -15.43 -3.76
CA ASP A 506 -12.01 -14.17 -4.44
C ASP A 506 -13.07 -13.36 -3.68
N ALA A 507 -14.15 -14.01 -3.26
CA ALA A 507 -15.22 -13.40 -2.50
C ALA A 507 -14.78 -12.83 -1.13
N SER A 508 -13.60 -13.16 -0.62
CA SER A 508 -13.05 -12.57 0.61
C SER A 508 -12.75 -11.07 0.46
N ALA A 509 -12.57 -10.59 -0.77
CA ALA A 509 -12.41 -9.16 -1.07
C ALA A 509 -13.62 -8.34 -0.63
N GLU A 510 -14.82 -8.85 -0.85
CA GLU A 510 -16.08 -8.17 -0.50
C GLU A 510 -16.34 -8.10 1.01
N ARG A 511 -15.53 -8.80 1.80
CA ARG A 511 -15.59 -8.78 3.27
C ARG A 511 -14.49 -7.93 3.90
N SER A 512 -13.75 -7.15 3.09
CA SER A 512 -12.59 -6.38 3.53
C SER A 512 -11.49 -7.21 4.19
N ALA A 513 -11.38 -8.50 3.85
CA ALA A 513 -10.30 -9.34 4.34
C ALA A 513 -8.93 -8.86 3.84
N GLY A 514 -7.90 -8.99 4.65
CA GLY A 514 -6.52 -8.65 4.28
C GLY A 514 -5.90 -9.67 3.32
N GLY A 515 -6.28 -10.93 3.44
CA GLY A 515 -5.85 -12.05 2.60
C GLY A 515 -6.79 -13.24 2.74
N CYS A 516 -6.54 -14.28 1.96
CA CYS A 516 -7.26 -15.54 2.06
C CYS A 516 -6.36 -16.70 1.60
N THR A 517 -6.46 -17.85 2.25
CA THR A 517 -5.86 -19.08 1.79
C THR A 517 -6.77 -20.27 2.12
N ILE A 518 -6.72 -21.33 1.33
CA ILE A 518 -7.59 -22.49 1.46
C ILE A 518 -6.73 -23.77 1.54
N ARG A 519 -6.98 -24.57 2.55
CA ARG A 519 -6.30 -25.86 2.72
C ARG A 519 -6.88 -26.90 1.78
N LEU A 520 -6.12 -27.31 0.77
CA LEU A 520 -6.48 -28.36 -0.19
C LEU A 520 -5.58 -29.60 -0.04
N ASN A 521 -6.09 -30.74 -0.53
CA ASN A 521 -5.29 -31.94 -0.74
C ASN A 521 -4.34 -31.78 -1.95
N LYS A 522 -3.41 -32.71 -2.09
CA LYS A 522 -2.40 -32.70 -3.14
C LYS A 522 -3.00 -32.95 -4.54
N GLU A 523 -4.03 -33.80 -4.63
CA GLU A 523 -4.62 -34.24 -5.88
C GLU A 523 -5.24 -33.09 -6.69
N PRO A 524 -6.07 -32.20 -6.12
CA PRO A 524 -6.56 -31.01 -6.84
C PRO A 524 -5.44 -30.09 -7.35
N ILE A 525 -4.34 -29.97 -6.61
CA ILE A 525 -3.20 -29.13 -7.00
C ILE A 525 -2.46 -29.77 -8.19
N ILE A 526 -2.29 -31.09 -8.20
CA ILE A 526 -1.70 -31.81 -9.34
C ILE A 526 -2.57 -31.67 -10.59
N GLU A 527 -3.90 -31.86 -10.45
CA GLU A 527 -4.84 -31.64 -11.56
C GLU A 527 -4.72 -30.24 -12.15
N TYR A 528 -4.66 -29.23 -11.29
CA TYR A 528 -4.47 -27.84 -11.67
C TYR A 528 -3.16 -27.63 -12.47
N PHE A 529 -2.03 -28.18 -12.03
CA PHE A 529 -0.78 -28.08 -12.77
C PHE A 529 -0.84 -28.77 -14.14
N HIS A 530 -1.44 -29.94 -14.23
CA HIS A 530 -1.63 -30.63 -15.51
C HIS A 530 -2.47 -29.79 -16.47
N SER A 531 -3.56 -29.18 -16.00
CA SER A 531 -4.41 -28.28 -16.77
C SER A 531 -3.62 -27.07 -17.28
N ASN A 532 -2.83 -26.43 -16.42
CA ASN A 532 -2.04 -25.24 -16.78
C ASN A 532 -0.92 -25.55 -17.77
N ILE A 533 -0.21 -26.67 -17.58
CA ILE A 533 0.84 -27.11 -18.51
C ILE A 533 0.22 -27.37 -19.89
N THR A 534 -0.96 -27.98 -19.95
CA THR A 534 -1.67 -28.22 -21.20
C THR A 534 -2.07 -26.92 -21.89
N MET A 535 -2.53 -25.93 -21.14
CA MET A 535 -2.90 -24.61 -21.67
C MET A 535 -1.68 -23.84 -22.19
N LEU A 536 -0.52 -23.93 -21.52
CA LEU A 536 0.69 -23.18 -21.87
C LEU A 536 1.48 -23.79 -23.05
N ARG A 537 1.23 -25.07 -23.41
CA ARG A 537 1.80 -25.75 -24.58
C ARG A 537 1.04 -25.42 -25.85
#